data_04cd032fe3b0eda57cf7691e117b648e
#
_entry.id   04cd032fe3b0eda57cf7691e117b648e
#
_cell.length_a   1.000
_cell.length_b   1.000
_cell.length_c   1.000
_cell.angle_alpha   90.00
_cell.angle_beta   90.00
_cell.angle_gamma   90.00
#
_symmetry.space_group_name_H-M   'P 1'
#
loop_
_entity.id
_entity.type
_entity.pdbx_description
1 polymer ?
#
loop_
_entity_poly.entity_id
_entity_poly.type
_entity_poly.pdbx_seq_one_letter_code
_entity_poly.pdbx_strand_id
1 'polypeptide(L)'
;MQGVVIKKLEKHKDERGWLAEIYRSDEFDFKPTMSYVSSTKNGVVRGPHEHKFQSDCFVFVGPGNFELHLWDNRENGETKGEYLKIEVGENNPTMVIVPPGVVHGYKCVSEADACCINLPDKLYKGEGKKEEADEIRWEKDSNSPFKIV
;
A
#
# COMPACT_ATOMS: atom_id res chain seq x y z
N MET A 1 5.39 7.50 11.62
CA MET A 1 4.43 6.42 11.99
C MET A 1 5.23 5.15 12.26
N GLN A 2 5.15 4.63 13.46
CA GLN A 2 5.96 3.48 13.92
C GLN A 2 5.73 2.23 13.04
N GLY A 3 6.83 1.59 12.59
CA GLY A 3 6.79 0.36 11.80
C GLY A 3 6.41 0.53 10.33
N VAL A 4 5.95 1.70 9.91
CA VAL A 4 5.77 2.01 8.49
C VAL A 4 7.14 2.31 7.88
N VAL A 5 7.47 1.64 6.78
CA VAL A 5 8.68 1.92 6.00
C VAL A 5 8.29 2.62 4.70
N ILE A 6 8.93 3.71 4.39
CA ILE A 6 8.75 4.45 3.13
C ILE A 6 10.11 4.55 2.45
N LYS A 7 10.24 3.94 1.29
CA LYS A 7 11.48 3.96 0.50
C LYS A 7 11.23 4.58 -0.86
N LYS A 8 11.96 5.64 -1.17
CA LYS A 8 12.01 6.18 -2.53
C LYS A 8 12.72 5.19 -3.45
N LEU A 9 12.12 4.91 -4.60
CA LEU A 9 12.67 4.01 -5.60
C LEU A 9 13.39 4.79 -6.69
N GLU A 10 14.49 4.23 -7.16
CA GLU A 10 15.26 4.78 -8.26
C GLU A 10 14.88 4.08 -9.56
N LYS A 11 14.58 4.84 -10.61
CA LYS A 11 14.41 4.35 -11.98
C LYS A 11 15.71 4.52 -12.76
N HIS A 12 16.37 3.42 -13.04
CA HIS A 12 17.57 3.37 -13.89
C HIS A 12 17.12 3.41 -15.35
N LYS A 13 17.39 4.52 -16.03
CA LYS A 13 16.97 4.76 -17.43
C LYS A 13 18.08 4.45 -18.41
N ASP A 14 17.71 3.82 -19.52
CA ASP A 14 18.56 3.61 -20.70
C ASP A 14 17.75 3.75 -22.00
N GLU A 15 18.32 3.42 -23.15
CA GLU A 15 17.70 3.47 -24.47
C GLU A 15 16.48 2.53 -24.61
N ARG A 16 16.35 1.52 -23.77
CA ARG A 16 15.25 0.54 -23.78
C ARG A 16 14.08 0.95 -22.88
N GLY A 17 14.27 1.97 -22.00
CA GLY A 17 13.27 2.43 -21.04
C GLY A 17 13.85 2.60 -19.63
N TRP A 18 13.26 1.95 -18.64
CA TRP A 18 13.75 2.01 -17.26
C TRP A 18 13.55 0.69 -16.51
N LEU A 19 14.38 0.50 -15.48
CA LEU A 19 14.27 -0.58 -14.50
C LEU A 19 14.28 0.03 -13.09
N ALA A 20 13.51 -0.56 -12.17
CA ALA A 20 13.59 -0.23 -10.75
C ALA A 20 13.61 -1.50 -9.91
N GLU A 21 14.49 -1.56 -8.91
CA GLU A 21 14.44 -2.60 -7.89
C GLU A 21 13.34 -2.23 -6.89
N ILE A 22 12.25 -2.99 -6.89
CA ILE A 22 11.06 -2.68 -6.10
C ILE A 22 11.08 -3.32 -4.71
N TYR A 23 11.83 -4.38 -4.53
CA TYR A 23 12.01 -5.08 -3.26
C TYR A 23 13.33 -5.85 -3.27
N ARG A 24 14.03 -5.83 -2.11
CA ARG A 24 15.23 -6.63 -1.85
C ARG A 24 15.13 -7.26 -0.47
N SER A 25 15.33 -8.57 -0.39
CA SER A 25 15.23 -9.32 0.88
C SER A 25 16.40 -9.07 1.85
N ASP A 26 17.48 -8.46 1.37
CA ASP A 26 18.65 -8.09 2.17
C ASP A 26 18.55 -6.67 2.78
N GLU A 27 17.53 -5.90 2.42
CA GLU A 27 17.31 -4.54 2.95
C GLU A 27 16.25 -4.49 4.07
N PHE A 28 15.31 -5.45 4.10
CA PHE A 28 14.17 -5.42 5.01
C PHE A 28 13.92 -6.79 5.65
N ASP A 29 13.58 -6.78 6.93
CA ASP A 29 13.05 -7.99 7.61
C ASP A 29 11.55 -8.17 7.29
N PHE A 30 11.23 -8.13 6.02
CA PHE A 30 9.90 -8.34 5.46
C PHE A 30 10.00 -9.43 4.39
N LYS A 31 9.08 -10.40 4.40
CA LYS A 31 9.12 -11.54 3.47
C LYS A 31 7.78 -11.69 2.77
N PRO A 32 7.64 -11.20 1.54
CA PRO A 32 6.42 -11.37 0.78
C PRO A 32 6.16 -12.85 0.46
N THR A 33 4.90 -13.27 0.54
CA THR A 33 4.48 -14.63 0.20
C THR A 33 3.73 -14.71 -1.12
N MET A 34 3.21 -13.59 -1.58
CA MET A 34 2.55 -13.47 -2.89
C MET A 34 2.74 -12.07 -3.47
N SER A 35 2.30 -11.86 -4.68
CA SER A 35 2.23 -10.53 -5.28
C SER A 35 1.03 -10.42 -6.21
N TYR A 36 0.51 -9.21 -6.34
CA TYR A 36 -0.49 -8.87 -7.35
C TYR A 36 -0.32 -7.44 -7.84
N VAL A 37 -0.84 -7.17 -9.02
CA VAL A 37 -0.94 -5.82 -9.59
C VAL A 37 -2.41 -5.43 -9.65
N SER A 38 -2.69 -4.17 -9.34
CA SER A 38 -4.03 -3.58 -9.50
C SER A 38 -3.96 -2.31 -10.34
N SER A 39 -4.95 -2.15 -11.23
CA SER A 39 -5.21 -0.89 -11.90
C SER A 39 -6.38 -0.18 -11.23
N THR A 40 -6.27 1.12 -11.04
CA THR A 40 -7.29 1.96 -10.42
C THR A 40 -7.62 3.13 -11.33
N LYS A 41 -8.90 3.30 -11.63
CA LYS A 41 -9.38 4.38 -12.51
C LYS A 41 -9.18 5.75 -11.87
N ASN A 42 -9.06 6.78 -12.70
CA ASN A 42 -9.00 8.17 -12.26
C ASN A 42 -10.09 8.47 -11.22
N GLY A 43 -9.71 9.16 -10.13
CA GLY A 43 -10.59 9.58 -9.04
C GLY A 43 -11.09 8.46 -8.13
N VAL A 44 -10.83 7.19 -8.45
CA VAL A 44 -11.31 6.05 -7.66
C VAL A 44 -10.39 5.79 -6.48
N VAL A 45 -11.00 5.44 -5.35
CA VAL A 45 -10.33 5.09 -4.09
C VAL A 45 -10.35 3.57 -3.89
N ARG A 46 -9.26 3.02 -3.38
CA ARG A 46 -9.18 1.67 -2.81
C ARG A 46 -8.91 1.76 -1.31
N GLY A 47 -9.75 1.08 -0.51
CA GLY A 47 -9.79 1.22 0.95
C GLY A 47 -10.63 2.44 1.38
N PRO A 48 -10.51 2.92 2.62
CA PRO A 48 -9.55 2.48 3.65
C PRO A 48 -9.85 1.10 4.23
N HIS A 49 -8.82 0.32 4.45
CA HIS A 49 -8.90 -0.96 5.13
C HIS A 49 -7.64 -1.20 5.99
N GLU A 50 -7.69 -2.20 6.84
CA GLU A 50 -6.54 -2.64 7.63
C GLU A 50 -6.53 -4.16 7.78
N HIS A 51 -5.40 -4.69 8.20
CA HIS A 51 -5.19 -6.09 8.50
C HIS A 51 -4.85 -6.30 9.97
N LYS A 52 -5.24 -7.44 10.54
CA LYS A 52 -4.88 -7.82 11.91
C LYS A 52 -3.52 -8.49 12.00
N PHE A 53 -3.13 -9.21 10.97
CA PHE A 53 -1.95 -10.07 10.96
C PHE A 53 -1.08 -9.89 9.72
N GLN A 54 -1.61 -9.37 8.64
CA GLN A 54 -0.91 -9.17 7.38
C GLN A 54 -0.23 -7.81 7.35
N SER A 55 1.01 -7.81 6.86
CA SER A 55 1.66 -6.59 6.39
C SER A 55 1.59 -6.52 4.86
N ASP A 56 1.35 -5.34 4.32
CA ASP A 56 1.41 -5.07 2.90
C ASP A 56 2.69 -4.35 2.51
N CYS A 57 3.20 -4.64 1.32
CA CYS A 57 4.28 -3.89 0.71
C CYS A 57 3.80 -3.34 -0.63
N PHE A 58 3.32 -2.11 -0.60
CA PHE A 58 2.86 -1.41 -1.79
C PHE A 58 4.01 -0.81 -2.58
N VAL A 59 3.97 -0.97 -3.89
CA VAL A 59 4.93 -0.40 -4.82
C VAL A 59 4.21 0.46 -5.85
N PHE A 60 4.52 1.73 -5.84
CA PHE A 60 3.97 2.75 -6.72
C PHE A 60 5.10 3.27 -7.63
N VAL A 61 5.19 2.74 -8.83
CA VAL A 61 6.23 3.11 -9.82
C VAL A 61 5.65 3.67 -11.12
N GLY A 62 4.33 3.72 -11.22
CA GLY A 62 3.61 4.07 -12.45
C GLY A 62 3.15 2.82 -13.23
N PRO A 63 2.36 3.03 -14.30
CA PRO A 63 1.85 4.34 -14.73
C PRO A 63 0.93 4.99 -13.69
N GLY A 64 0.86 6.31 -13.75
CA GLY A 64 -0.02 7.14 -12.95
C GLY A 64 0.45 7.39 -11.51
N ASN A 65 -0.34 8.18 -10.80
CA ASN A 65 -0.04 8.66 -9.46
C ASN A 65 -1.22 8.45 -8.52
N PHE A 66 -0.90 8.33 -7.23
CA PHE A 66 -1.86 8.16 -6.15
C PHE A 66 -1.58 9.12 -5.00
N GLU A 67 -2.63 9.50 -4.27
CA GLU A 67 -2.53 9.92 -2.89
C GLU A 67 -2.69 8.68 -2.01
N LEU A 68 -1.64 8.32 -1.27
CA LEU A 68 -1.66 7.26 -0.26
C LEU A 68 -1.96 7.89 1.10
N HIS A 69 -2.90 7.28 1.81
CA HIS A 69 -3.35 7.69 3.13
C HIS A 69 -3.11 6.57 4.13
N LEU A 70 -2.50 6.89 5.27
CA LEU A 70 -2.20 5.96 6.36
C LEU A 70 -2.68 6.55 7.69
N TRP A 71 -3.32 5.72 8.53
CA TRP A 71 -3.72 6.08 9.89
C TRP A 71 -3.25 5.00 10.86
N ASP A 72 -2.57 5.38 11.92
CA ASP A 72 -2.22 4.43 12.98
C ASP A 72 -3.41 4.18 13.90
N ASN A 73 -4.03 3.01 13.75
CA ASN A 73 -5.20 2.57 14.52
C ASN A 73 -4.83 1.60 15.67
N ARG A 74 -3.56 1.36 15.91
CA ARG A 74 -3.10 0.42 16.95
C ARG A 74 -3.31 0.99 18.35
N GLU A 75 -4.03 0.24 19.20
CA GLU A 75 -4.40 0.72 20.54
C GLU A 75 -3.20 1.07 21.44
N ASN A 76 -2.12 0.29 21.34
CA ASN A 76 -0.90 0.45 22.14
C ASN A 76 0.31 0.96 21.31
N GLY A 77 0.07 1.53 20.12
CA GLY A 77 1.12 2.09 19.28
C GLY A 77 1.61 3.44 19.79
N GLU A 78 2.92 3.68 19.75
CA GLU A 78 3.53 4.98 20.12
C GLU A 78 3.02 6.13 19.22
N THR A 79 2.58 5.81 18.03
CA THR A 79 2.08 6.76 17.02
C THR A 79 0.56 6.66 16.80
N LYS A 80 -0.18 6.12 17.79
CA LYS A 80 -1.64 6.00 17.72
C LYS A 80 -2.29 7.34 17.36
N GLY A 81 -3.16 7.30 16.34
CA GLY A 81 -3.88 8.46 15.85
C GLY A 81 -3.08 9.34 14.88
N GLU A 82 -1.81 9.04 14.62
CA GLU A 82 -1.09 9.71 13.53
C GLU A 82 -1.75 9.45 12.18
N TYR A 83 -1.78 10.49 11.38
CA TYR A 83 -2.21 10.45 9.98
C TYR A 83 -1.09 10.91 9.07
N LEU A 84 -0.88 10.19 7.99
CA LEU A 84 0.07 10.52 6.96
C LEU A 84 -0.61 10.47 5.58
N LYS A 85 -0.40 11.52 4.78
CA LYS A 85 -0.77 11.55 3.37
C LYS A 85 0.46 11.83 2.53
N ILE A 86 0.70 11.01 1.52
CA ILE A 86 1.82 11.18 0.59
C ILE A 86 1.38 10.93 -0.84
N GLU A 87 1.92 11.71 -1.76
CA GLU A 87 1.78 11.47 -3.19
C GLU A 87 2.86 10.49 -3.65
N VAL A 88 2.44 9.42 -4.32
CA VAL A 88 3.29 8.31 -4.77
C VAL A 88 2.93 7.91 -6.20
N GLY A 89 3.84 7.31 -6.93
CA GLY A 89 3.57 6.83 -8.31
C GLY A 89 4.66 7.19 -9.29
N GLU A 90 4.26 7.51 -10.49
CA GLU A 90 5.19 7.79 -11.59
C GLU A 90 6.12 8.97 -11.31
N ASN A 91 5.58 10.04 -10.70
CA ASN A 91 6.33 11.25 -10.35
C ASN A 91 7.15 11.11 -9.06
N ASN A 92 6.75 10.22 -8.18
CA ASN A 92 7.44 9.90 -6.94
C ASN A 92 7.43 8.39 -6.70
N PRO A 93 8.28 7.63 -7.41
CA PRO A 93 8.38 6.19 -7.28
C PRO A 93 8.71 5.79 -5.84
N THR A 94 7.81 5.03 -5.21
CA THR A 94 7.88 4.76 -3.77
C THR A 94 7.43 3.34 -3.47
N MET A 95 8.14 2.66 -2.57
CA MET A 95 7.71 1.44 -1.91
C MET A 95 7.34 1.75 -0.48
N VAL A 96 6.21 1.20 0.00
CA VAL A 96 5.71 1.42 1.36
C VAL A 96 5.34 0.09 1.99
N ILE A 97 5.99 -0.24 3.13
CA ILE A 97 5.58 -1.38 3.96
C ILE A 97 4.64 -0.85 5.04
N VAL A 98 3.45 -1.43 5.10
CA VAL A 98 2.39 -1.07 6.04
C VAL A 98 2.17 -2.25 6.99
N PRO A 99 2.47 -2.10 8.30
CA PRO A 99 2.29 -3.17 9.27
C PRO A 99 0.81 -3.36 9.66
N PRO A 100 0.44 -4.48 10.31
CA PRO A 100 -0.88 -4.71 10.87
C PRO A 100 -1.34 -3.56 11.77
N GLY A 101 -2.66 -3.27 11.74
CA GLY A 101 -3.28 -2.23 12.54
C GLY A 101 -3.04 -0.79 12.04
N VAL A 102 -2.37 -0.62 10.91
CA VAL A 102 -2.31 0.66 10.20
C VAL A 102 -3.37 0.65 9.10
N VAL A 103 -4.40 1.48 9.26
CA VAL A 103 -5.43 1.68 8.25
C VAL A 103 -4.80 2.37 7.05
N HIS A 104 -5.09 1.89 5.87
CA HIS A 104 -4.52 2.43 4.64
C HIS A 104 -5.52 2.42 3.48
N GLY A 105 -5.29 3.32 2.57
CA GLY A 105 -6.01 3.39 1.30
C GLY A 105 -5.36 4.41 0.38
N TYR A 106 -5.70 4.34 -0.89
CA TYR A 106 -5.13 5.25 -1.89
C TYR A 106 -6.15 5.65 -2.96
N LYS A 107 -6.03 6.87 -3.43
CA LYS A 107 -6.85 7.47 -4.49
C LYS A 107 -5.99 7.70 -5.72
N CYS A 108 -6.47 7.26 -6.89
CA CYS A 108 -5.84 7.62 -8.15
C CYS A 108 -6.07 9.11 -8.45
N VAL A 109 -4.97 9.87 -8.63
CA VAL A 109 -5.01 11.32 -8.87
C VAL A 109 -4.46 11.72 -10.25
N SER A 110 -4.06 10.77 -11.07
CA SER A 110 -3.67 11.00 -12.46
C SER A 110 -4.87 10.99 -13.40
N GLU A 111 -4.76 11.65 -14.54
CA GLU A 111 -5.82 11.67 -15.58
C GLU A 111 -6.12 10.28 -16.14
N ALA A 112 -5.08 9.46 -16.31
CA ALA A 112 -5.20 8.05 -16.72
C ALA A 112 -5.25 7.12 -15.52
N ASP A 113 -5.64 5.86 -15.75
CA ASP A 113 -5.60 4.79 -14.76
C ASP A 113 -4.18 4.62 -14.20
N ALA A 114 -4.08 4.37 -12.91
CA ALA A 114 -2.82 4.17 -12.23
C ALA A 114 -2.64 2.73 -11.73
N CYS A 115 -1.40 2.23 -11.74
CA CYS A 115 -1.07 0.88 -11.32
C CYS A 115 -0.33 0.87 -9.98
N CYS A 116 -0.71 -0.08 -9.13
CA CYS A 116 -0.04 -0.41 -7.88
C CYS A 116 0.28 -1.90 -7.86
N ILE A 117 1.50 -2.26 -7.41
CA ILE A 117 1.87 -3.63 -7.11
C ILE A 117 1.83 -3.78 -5.59
N ASN A 118 1.29 -4.89 -5.09
CA ASN A 118 1.34 -5.24 -3.68
C ASN A 118 2.03 -6.60 -3.50
N LEU A 119 2.90 -6.69 -2.50
CA LEU A 119 3.62 -7.87 -2.09
C LEU A 119 3.30 -8.16 -0.61
N PRO A 120 2.14 -8.74 -0.26
CA PRO A 120 1.81 -9.04 1.13
C PRO A 120 2.63 -10.20 1.71
N ASP A 121 2.81 -10.20 3.03
CA ASP A 121 3.51 -11.26 3.76
C ASP A 121 2.62 -12.47 4.11
N LYS A 122 1.33 -12.42 3.76
CA LYS A 122 0.36 -13.50 3.92
C LYS A 122 -0.31 -13.83 2.59
N LEU A 123 -0.74 -15.08 2.45
CA LEU A 123 -1.56 -15.50 1.32
C LEU A 123 -3.00 -15.00 1.50
N TYR A 124 -3.55 -14.36 0.48
CA TYR A 124 -4.95 -13.95 0.49
C TYR A 124 -5.86 -15.17 0.68
N LYS A 125 -6.66 -15.15 1.75
CA LYS A 125 -7.50 -16.28 2.19
C LYS A 125 -6.72 -17.56 2.50
N GLY A 126 -5.47 -17.47 2.93
CA GLY A 126 -4.66 -18.61 3.32
C GLY A 126 -4.30 -19.54 2.18
N GLU A 127 -3.76 -20.69 2.52
CA GLU A 127 -3.36 -21.71 1.56
C GLU A 127 -4.56 -22.28 0.80
N GLY A 128 -4.47 -22.24 -0.53
CA GLY A 128 -5.56 -22.69 -1.41
C GLY A 128 -6.84 -21.85 -1.32
N LYS A 129 -6.79 -20.65 -0.72
CA LYS A 129 -7.94 -19.73 -0.55
C LYS A 129 -9.07 -20.30 0.30
N LYS A 130 -8.74 -21.05 1.35
CA LYS A 130 -9.70 -21.78 2.21
C LYS A 130 -10.02 -21.08 3.52
N GLU A 131 -9.39 -19.94 3.80
CA GLU A 131 -9.56 -19.16 5.03
C GLU A 131 -10.36 -17.89 4.76
N GLU A 132 -10.84 -17.25 5.83
CA GLU A 132 -11.39 -15.90 5.73
C GLU A 132 -10.28 -14.90 5.41
N ALA A 133 -10.63 -13.82 4.70
CA ALA A 133 -9.66 -12.76 4.42
C ALA A 133 -9.37 -11.99 5.70
N ASP A 134 -8.08 -11.77 5.99
CA ASP A 134 -7.62 -10.87 7.05
C ASP A 134 -7.75 -9.41 6.59
N GLU A 135 -8.99 -8.89 6.60
CA GLU A 135 -9.26 -7.55 6.10
C GLU A 135 -10.43 -6.90 6.86
N ILE A 136 -10.18 -5.77 7.49
CA ILE A 136 -11.20 -4.91 8.08
C ILE A 136 -11.46 -3.76 7.11
N ARG A 137 -12.64 -3.74 6.51
CA ARG A 137 -13.02 -2.80 5.43
C ARG A 137 -13.75 -1.58 6.01
N TRP A 138 -12.98 -0.56 6.34
CA TRP A 138 -13.50 0.71 6.83
C TRP A 138 -14.30 1.49 5.79
N GLU A 139 -14.02 1.29 4.51
CA GLU A 139 -14.79 1.89 3.42
C GLU A 139 -16.24 1.44 3.36
N LYS A 140 -16.60 0.35 4.05
CA LYS A 140 -17.98 -0.14 4.16
C LYS A 140 -18.73 0.40 5.37
N ASP A 141 -18.05 1.02 6.30
CA ASP A 141 -18.64 1.64 7.48
C ASP A 141 -18.91 3.13 7.22
N SER A 142 -20.19 3.51 7.14
CA SER A 142 -20.59 4.90 6.94
C SER A 142 -20.13 5.84 8.07
N ASN A 143 -19.91 5.29 9.27
CA ASN A 143 -19.44 6.02 10.45
C ASN A 143 -17.92 5.96 10.63
N SER A 144 -17.19 5.33 9.71
CA SER A 144 -15.73 5.25 9.77
C SER A 144 -15.11 6.64 9.95
N PRO A 145 -14.17 6.79 10.89
CA PRO A 145 -13.37 8.01 11.01
C PRO A 145 -12.32 8.15 9.90
N PHE A 146 -12.04 7.05 9.18
CA PHE A 146 -11.04 7.01 8.12
C PHE A 146 -11.72 7.25 6.77
N LYS A 147 -11.46 8.42 6.18
CA LYS A 147 -12.10 8.81 4.89
C LYS A 147 -11.07 9.40 3.94
N ILE A 148 -11.17 8.99 2.68
CA ILE A 148 -10.43 9.55 1.55
C ILE A 148 -11.44 10.28 0.66
N VAL A 149 -11.30 11.57 0.51
CA VAL A 149 -12.19 12.46 -0.27
C VAL A 149 -11.52 12.91 -1.56
#